data_e3e12e5e82c00d8469fa6a382e28b3a3
#
_entry.id   e3e12e5e82c00d8469fa6a382e28b3a3
#
_cell.length_a   1.000
_cell.length_b   1.000
_cell.length_c   1.000
_cell.angle_alpha   90.00
_cell.angle_beta   90.00
_cell.angle_gamma   90.00
#
_symmetry.space_group_name_H-M   'P 1'
#
loop_
_entity.id
_entity.type
_entity.pdbx_description
1 polymer ?
#
loop_
_entity_poly.entity_id
_entity_poly.type
_entity_poly.pdbx_seq_one_letter_code
_entity_poly.pdbx_strand_id
1 'polypeptide(L)'
;MKQRDSLWVPDRISNAMVKAGLGKESIPLLAREVPVPKAALRQPSERPKTKDHIASMSVQKRIAEPPNQILLVDNIITRGATAMGGANKLAEVFPNVEIRAFAAMRTVIDPTNFRGLHHPVIGTVQYSPNTEGTKRRPP
;
A
#
# COMPACT_ATOMS: atom_id res chain seq x y z
N MET A 1 18.61 -0.60 -5.59
CA MET A 1 18.93 0.08 -6.87
C MET A 1 17.79 -0.21 -7.84
N LYS A 2 17.04 0.80 -8.28
CA LYS A 2 16.04 0.61 -9.34
C LYS A 2 16.80 0.29 -10.63
N GLN A 3 16.59 -0.87 -11.23
CA GLN A 3 16.95 -1.07 -12.61
C GLN A 3 16.18 -0.03 -13.43
N ARG A 4 16.88 0.74 -14.27
CA ARG A 4 16.34 1.87 -15.06
C ARG A 4 15.16 1.48 -15.96
N ASP A 5 14.97 0.18 -16.22
CA ASP A 5 13.92 -0.37 -17.10
C ASP A 5 12.88 -1.24 -16.37
N SER A 6 12.84 -1.24 -15.03
CA SER A 6 11.83 -2.03 -14.33
C SER A 6 10.47 -1.32 -14.40
N LEU A 7 9.47 -2.02 -14.89
CA LEU A 7 8.09 -1.57 -14.93
C LEU A 7 7.60 -1.27 -13.50
N TRP A 8 7.42 0.01 -13.16
CA TRP A 8 6.85 0.39 -11.87
C TRP A 8 5.32 0.43 -11.97
N VAL A 9 4.68 -0.71 -11.73
CA VAL A 9 3.24 -0.90 -11.92
C VAL A 9 2.40 0.07 -11.07
N PRO A 10 2.65 0.31 -9.77
CA PRO A 10 1.88 1.27 -8.99
C PRO A 10 1.89 2.70 -9.56
N ASP A 11 3.02 3.14 -10.10
CA ASP A 11 3.13 4.46 -10.74
C ASP A 11 2.25 4.55 -12.01
N ARG A 12 2.23 3.49 -12.81
CA ARG A 12 1.35 3.45 -13.99
C ARG A 12 -0.13 3.45 -13.62
N ILE A 13 -0.49 2.73 -12.56
CA ILE A 13 -1.87 2.70 -12.06
C ILE A 13 -2.26 4.09 -11.57
N SER A 14 -1.45 4.73 -10.72
CA SER A 14 -1.75 6.05 -10.17
C SER A 14 -1.86 7.12 -11.26
N ASN A 15 -0.97 7.11 -12.25
CA ASN A 15 -1.05 8.02 -13.40
C ASN A 15 -2.31 7.78 -14.25
N ALA A 16 -2.72 6.51 -14.45
CA ALA A 16 -3.97 6.19 -15.14
C ALA A 16 -5.20 6.68 -14.36
N MET A 17 -5.18 6.56 -13.03
CA MET A 17 -6.26 7.08 -12.17
C MET A 17 -6.37 8.61 -12.28
N VAL A 18 -5.25 9.33 -12.27
CA VAL A 18 -5.24 10.78 -12.49
C VAL A 18 -5.81 11.15 -13.86
N LYS A 19 -5.41 10.46 -14.92
CA LYS A 19 -5.97 10.67 -16.27
C LYS A 19 -7.47 10.40 -16.34
N ALA A 20 -7.97 9.48 -15.53
CA ALA A 20 -9.40 9.17 -15.41
C ALA A 20 -10.16 10.15 -14.48
N GLY A 21 -9.51 11.17 -13.93
CA GLY A 21 -10.15 12.15 -13.03
C GLY A 21 -10.37 11.65 -11.60
N LEU A 22 -9.73 10.55 -11.21
CA LEU A 22 -9.86 9.94 -9.87
C LEU A 22 -8.85 10.49 -8.86
N GLY A 23 -8.03 11.44 -9.25
CA GLY A 23 -7.03 12.12 -8.42
C GLY A 23 -6.52 13.37 -9.11
N LYS A 24 -5.95 14.30 -8.34
CA LYS A 24 -5.39 15.55 -8.88
C LYS A 24 -4.03 15.32 -9.52
N GLU A 25 -3.17 14.57 -8.85
CA GLU A 25 -1.80 14.32 -9.27
C GLU A 25 -1.28 13.00 -8.69
N SER A 26 -0.24 12.45 -9.30
CA SER A 26 0.50 11.29 -8.81
C SER A 26 1.90 11.72 -8.38
N ILE A 27 2.20 11.54 -7.09
CA ILE A 27 3.47 11.96 -6.50
C ILE A 27 4.16 10.77 -5.84
N PRO A 28 5.44 10.50 -6.12
CA PRO A 28 6.20 9.45 -5.44
C PRO A 28 6.65 9.91 -4.04
N LEU A 29 5.70 9.97 -3.10
CA LEU A 29 5.94 10.41 -1.72
C LEU A 29 6.75 9.41 -0.90
N LEU A 30 6.56 8.11 -1.14
CA LEU A 30 7.24 7.05 -0.42
C LEU A 30 8.43 6.52 -1.22
N ALA A 31 9.58 6.50 -0.59
CA ALA A 31 10.76 5.82 -1.11
C ALA A 31 11.09 4.60 -0.23
N ARG A 32 11.54 3.52 -0.86
CA ARG A 32 12.06 2.37 -0.14
C ARG A 32 13.58 2.47 -0.07
N GLU A 33 14.10 2.70 1.12
CA GLU A 33 15.53 2.86 1.38
C GLU A 33 16.26 1.50 1.47
N VAL A 34 15.59 0.52 2.09
CA VAL A 34 16.14 -0.82 2.28
C VAL A 34 15.23 -1.86 1.61
N PRO A 35 15.78 -2.79 0.82
CA PRO A 35 15.00 -3.87 0.24
C PRO A 35 14.34 -4.73 1.32
N VAL A 36 13.05 -4.97 1.20
CA VAL A 36 12.31 -5.90 2.04
C VAL A 36 11.96 -7.14 1.19
N PRO A 37 12.18 -8.36 1.69
CA PRO A 37 11.86 -9.57 0.96
C PRO A 37 10.40 -9.62 0.52
N LYS A 38 10.14 -10.13 -0.69
CA LYS A 38 8.77 -10.26 -1.20
C LYS A 38 8.01 -11.30 -0.37
N ALA A 39 6.92 -10.87 0.27
CA ALA A 39 6.09 -11.73 1.11
C ALA A 39 5.49 -12.94 0.37
N ALA A 40 5.22 -12.81 -0.93
CA ALA A 40 4.65 -13.87 -1.76
C ALA A 40 5.60 -15.08 -1.95
N LEU A 41 6.91 -14.89 -1.79
CA LEU A 41 7.92 -15.93 -1.99
C LEU A 41 8.40 -16.57 -0.68
N ARG A 42 7.77 -16.21 0.46
CA ARG A 42 8.20 -16.68 1.79
C ARG A 42 7.09 -17.37 2.54
N GLN A 43 7.49 -18.26 3.46
CA GLN A 43 6.59 -18.91 4.39
C GLN A 43 5.89 -17.85 5.27
N PRO A 44 4.66 -18.12 5.78
CA PRO A 44 3.91 -17.16 6.58
C PRO A 44 4.64 -16.57 7.77
N SER A 45 5.50 -17.37 8.43
CA SER A 45 6.34 -16.99 9.58
C SER A 45 7.50 -16.06 9.21
N GLU A 46 7.98 -16.13 7.97
CA GLU A 46 9.14 -15.37 7.46
C GLU A 46 8.73 -14.10 6.71
N ARG A 47 7.43 -13.83 6.60
CA ARG A 47 6.92 -12.67 5.86
C ARG A 47 7.23 -11.39 6.61
N PRO A 48 7.68 -10.34 5.91
CA PRO A 48 7.91 -9.04 6.52
C PRO A 48 6.67 -8.55 7.26
N LYS A 49 6.88 -8.06 8.47
CA LYS A 49 5.85 -7.45 9.32
C LYS A 49 5.70 -5.96 9.01
N THR A 50 4.68 -5.34 9.55
CA THR A 50 4.43 -3.90 9.37
C THR A 50 5.65 -3.07 9.81
N LYS A 51 6.30 -3.41 10.91
CA LYS A 51 7.51 -2.73 11.41
C LYS A 51 8.66 -2.75 10.41
N ASP A 52 8.85 -3.87 9.69
CA ASP A 52 9.92 -3.98 8.68
C ASP A 52 9.64 -3.05 7.49
N HIS A 53 8.37 -2.90 7.11
CA HIS A 53 7.95 -1.95 6.08
C HIS A 53 8.12 -0.51 6.54
N ILE A 54 7.76 -0.19 7.79
CA ILE A 54 7.97 1.15 8.37
C ILE A 54 9.46 1.50 8.38
N ALA A 55 10.30 0.61 8.90
CA ALA A 55 11.74 0.83 8.98
C ALA A 55 12.43 0.96 7.61
N SER A 56 11.85 0.36 6.56
CA SER A 56 12.44 0.34 5.22
C SER A 56 11.98 1.48 4.31
N MET A 57 11.06 2.33 4.76
CA MET A 57 10.48 3.41 3.96
C MET A 57 10.82 4.79 4.53
N SER A 58 11.00 5.76 3.64
CA SER A 58 11.07 7.18 3.95
C SER A 58 10.01 7.97 3.19
N VAL A 59 9.62 9.13 3.72
CA VAL A 59 8.74 10.08 3.04
C VAL A 59 9.59 11.18 2.41
N GLN A 60 9.44 11.35 1.11
CA GLN A 60 10.05 12.46 0.38
C GLN A 60 9.10 13.66 0.45
N LYS A 61 9.50 14.71 1.17
CA LYS A 61 8.72 15.96 1.27
C LYS A 61 8.75 16.72 -0.06
N ARG A 62 7.79 16.43 -0.94
CA ARG A 62 7.66 17.12 -2.24
C ARG A 62 6.35 17.90 -2.38
N ILE A 63 5.54 17.97 -1.32
CA ILE A 63 4.25 18.67 -1.32
C ILE A 63 4.41 19.96 -0.55
N ALA A 64 4.13 21.10 -1.23
CA ALA A 64 4.20 22.42 -0.61
C ALA A 64 3.07 22.63 0.42
N GLU A 65 1.87 22.14 0.10
CA GLU A 65 0.70 22.17 0.97
C GLU A 65 0.14 20.76 1.16
N PRO A 66 -0.10 20.31 2.42
CA PRO A 66 -0.69 19.01 2.66
C PRO A 66 -2.09 18.93 2.04
N PRO A 67 -2.41 17.86 1.29
CA PRO A 67 -3.76 17.65 0.79
C PRO A 67 -4.68 17.18 1.93
N ASN A 68 -5.99 17.26 1.73
CA ASN A 68 -6.96 16.72 2.69
C ASN A 68 -6.94 15.18 2.73
N GLN A 69 -6.56 14.54 1.63
CA GLN A 69 -6.53 13.10 1.49
C GLN A 69 -5.35 12.63 0.64
N ILE A 70 -4.75 11.52 1.05
CA ILE A 70 -3.74 10.80 0.27
C ILE A 70 -4.26 9.39 -0.03
N LEU A 71 -4.21 8.99 -1.30
CA LEU A 71 -4.48 7.63 -1.73
C LEU A 71 -3.17 6.91 -2.03
N LEU A 72 -2.81 5.94 -1.20
CA LEU A 72 -1.73 5.00 -1.50
C LEU A 72 -2.15 4.03 -2.60
N VAL A 73 -1.36 3.92 -3.65
CA VAL A 73 -1.64 3.02 -4.77
C VAL A 73 -0.64 1.88 -4.80
N ASP A 74 -1.14 0.65 -4.85
CA ASP A 74 -0.34 -0.57 -5.00
C ASP A 74 -0.93 -1.46 -6.10
N ASN A 75 -0.16 -2.40 -6.61
CA ASN A 75 -0.66 -3.36 -7.59
C ASN A 75 -1.41 -4.53 -6.93
N ILE A 76 -0.93 -5.02 -5.78
CA ILE A 76 -1.53 -6.16 -5.10
C ILE A 76 -1.51 -6.00 -3.58
N ILE A 77 -2.64 -6.28 -2.94
CA ILE A 77 -2.74 -6.35 -1.50
C ILE A 77 -2.89 -7.80 -1.04
N THR A 78 -2.01 -8.22 -0.15
CA THR A 78 -2.11 -9.52 0.55
C THR A 78 -2.78 -9.33 1.90
N ARG A 79 -2.02 -9.18 2.98
CA ARG A 79 -2.53 -8.87 4.32
C ARG A 79 -2.60 -7.37 4.60
N GLY A 80 -1.94 -6.55 3.77
CA GLY A 80 -1.92 -5.10 3.91
C GLY A 80 -0.75 -4.54 4.72
N ALA A 81 0.27 -5.34 5.05
CA ALA A 81 1.41 -4.87 5.85
C ALA A 81 2.18 -3.72 5.18
N THR A 82 2.39 -3.80 3.86
CA THR A 82 3.03 -2.73 3.08
C THR A 82 2.20 -1.44 3.12
N ALA A 83 0.89 -1.56 2.88
CA ALA A 83 -0.02 -0.40 2.91
C ALA A 83 -0.08 0.23 4.30
N MET A 84 -0.14 -0.59 5.36
CA MET A 84 -0.11 -0.13 6.74
C MET A 84 1.22 0.57 7.07
N GLY A 85 2.35 0.01 6.65
CA GLY A 85 3.67 0.62 6.84
C GLY A 85 3.79 1.97 6.14
N GLY A 86 3.34 2.06 4.89
CA GLY A 86 3.31 3.31 4.12
C GLY A 86 2.39 4.35 4.74
N ALA A 87 1.19 3.94 5.17
CA ALA A 87 0.23 4.84 5.83
C ALA A 87 0.79 5.41 7.14
N ASN A 88 1.44 4.58 7.97
CA ASN A 88 2.08 5.05 9.19
C ASN A 88 3.18 6.09 8.89
N LYS A 89 4.03 5.84 7.89
CA LYS A 89 5.07 6.79 7.48
C LYS A 89 4.49 8.11 6.98
N LEU A 90 3.41 8.07 6.24
CA LEU A 90 2.73 9.29 5.80
C LEU A 90 2.06 10.03 6.97
N ALA A 91 1.46 9.32 7.91
CA ALA A 91 0.83 9.91 9.07
C ALA A 91 1.84 10.62 10.01
N GLU A 92 3.10 10.13 10.09
CA GLU A 92 4.18 10.80 10.82
C GLU A 92 4.47 12.20 10.24
N VAL A 93 4.33 12.38 8.92
CA VAL A 93 4.64 13.63 8.21
C VAL A 93 3.40 14.49 8.01
N PHE A 94 2.25 13.87 7.83
CA PHE A 94 0.96 14.49 7.54
C PHE A 94 -0.11 14.04 8.55
N PRO A 95 -0.03 14.45 9.83
CA PRO A 95 -0.87 13.90 10.90
C PRO A 95 -2.37 14.17 10.76
N ASN A 96 -2.76 15.21 10.00
CA ASN A 96 -4.16 15.62 9.80
C ASN A 96 -4.73 15.20 8.45
N VAL A 97 -4.01 14.37 7.69
CA VAL A 97 -4.43 13.95 6.35
C VAL A 97 -5.08 12.58 6.42
N GLU A 98 -6.24 12.44 5.77
CA GLU A 98 -6.86 11.13 5.61
C GLU A 98 -6.04 10.26 4.65
N ILE A 99 -5.63 9.08 5.08
CA ILE A 99 -4.85 8.14 4.27
C ILE A 99 -5.69 6.93 3.95
N ARG A 100 -5.91 6.69 2.66
CA ARG A 100 -6.57 5.50 2.13
C ARG A 100 -5.61 4.69 1.28
N ALA A 101 -5.94 3.44 1.01
CA ALA A 101 -5.16 2.59 0.13
C ALA A 101 -6.04 2.00 -0.98
N PHE A 102 -5.48 1.93 -2.18
CA PHE A 102 -6.03 1.24 -3.32
C PHE A 102 -5.04 0.16 -3.79
N ALA A 103 -5.55 -1.03 -4.09
CA ALA A 103 -4.79 -2.05 -4.77
C ALA A 103 -5.60 -2.60 -5.95
N ALA A 104 -4.98 -2.70 -7.11
CA ALA A 104 -5.65 -3.22 -8.31
C ALA A 104 -6.04 -4.69 -8.17
N MET A 105 -5.31 -5.46 -7.37
CA MET A 105 -5.54 -6.87 -7.10
C MET A 105 -5.50 -7.18 -5.60
N ARG A 106 -6.21 -8.21 -5.19
CA ARG A 106 -6.12 -8.77 -3.84
C ARG A 106 -5.94 -10.28 -3.88
N THR A 107 -5.21 -10.82 -2.92
CA THR A 107 -5.20 -12.27 -2.73
C THR A 107 -6.50 -12.73 -2.10
N VAL A 108 -7.03 -13.86 -2.56
CA VAL A 108 -8.19 -14.54 -1.98
C VAL A 108 -7.68 -15.83 -1.34
N ILE A 109 -7.87 -15.96 -0.02
CA ILE A 109 -7.44 -17.14 0.73
C ILE A 109 -8.52 -18.23 0.68
N ASP A 110 -9.78 -17.79 0.80
CA ASP A 110 -10.93 -18.68 0.76
C ASP A 110 -11.67 -18.50 -0.57
N PRO A 111 -11.70 -19.52 -1.44
CA PRO A 111 -12.40 -19.44 -2.73
C PRO A 111 -13.89 -19.10 -2.62
N THR A 112 -14.54 -19.43 -1.50
CA THR A 112 -15.96 -19.13 -1.27
C THR A 112 -16.23 -17.62 -1.19
N ASN A 113 -15.22 -16.82 -0.87
CA ASN A 113 -15.29 -15.37 -0.85
C ASN A 113 -15.00 -14.70 -2.21
N PHE A 114 -14.78 -15.50 -3.26
CA PHE A 114 -14.58 -15.00 -4.60
C PHE A 114 -15.92 -14.70 -5.26
N ARG A 115 -16.24 -13.43 -5.45
CA ARG A 115 -17.51 -13.00 -6.07
C ARG A 115 -17.40 -12.66 -7.55
N GLY A 116 -16.21 -12.54 -8.07
CA GLY A 116 -15.95 -12.22 -9.47
C GLY A 116 -14.65 -11.43 -9.66
N LEU A 117 -14.09 -11.54 -10.85
CA LEU A 117 -12.78 -10.97 -11.18
C LEU A 117 -12.74 -9.44 -11.04
N HIS A 118 -13.82 -8.77 -11.40
CA HIS A 118 -13.92 -7.30 -11.40
C HIS A 118 -14.77 -6.76 -10.25
N HIS A 119 -15.10 -7.59 -9.25
CA HIS A 119 -15.91 -7.14 -8.13
C HIS A 119 -15.06 -6.32 -7.14
N PRO A 120 -15.33 -5.00 -6.98
CA PRO A 120 -14.60 -4.18 -6.03
C PRO A 120 -14.90 -4.61 -4.59
N VAL A 121 -13.90 -4.57 -3.74
CA VAL A 121 -14.04 -4.85 -2.31
C VAL A 121 -13.53 -3.66 -1.52
N ILE A 122 -14.41 -3.07 -0.75
CA ILE A 122 -14.06 -2.04 0.24
C ILE A 122 -13.90 -2.73 1.59
N GLY A 123 -12.96 -2.29 2.37
CA GLY A 123 -12.70 -2.86 3.69
C GLY A 123 -11.62 -2.10 4.43
N THR A 124 -11.18 -2.64 5.54
CA THR A 124 -10.12 -2.04 6.36
C THR A 124 -8.93 -2.96 6.50
N VAL A 125 -7.75 -2.35 6.69
CA VAL A 125 -6.54 -3.03 7.13
C VAL A 125 -6.34 -2.70 8.60
N GLN A 126 -6.31 -3.72 9.45
CA GLN A 126 -6.15 -3.57 10.90
C GLN A 126 -4.83 -4.19 11.34
N TYR A 127 -4.12 -3.48 12.21
CA TYR A 127 -2.95 -4.01 12.89
C TYR A 127 -3.38 -4.93 14.04
N SER A 128 -2.68 -6.04 14.21
CA SER A 128 -2.89 -6.99 15.29
C SER A 128 -1.64 -7.02 16.17
N PRO A 129 -1.67 -6.44 17.38
CA PRO A 129 -0.52 -6.42 18.30
C PRO A 129 -0.01 -7.83 18.66
N ASN A 130 -0.93 -8.77 18.85
CA ASN A 130 -0.60 -10.15 19.26
C ASN A 130 0.24 -10.91 18.23
N THR A 131 0.10 -10.59 16.95
CA THR A 131 0.84 -11.23 15.85
C THR A 131 1.86 -10.30 15.21
N GLU A 132 1.92 -9.04 15.65
CA GLU A 132 2.67 -7.94 15.00
C GLU A 132 2.39 -7.85 13.49
N GLY A 133 1.23 -8.32 13.07
CA GLY A 133 0.81 -8.43 11.68
C GLY A 133 -0.41 -7.58 11.36
N THR A 134 -0.87 -7.70 10.14
CA THR A 134 -2.08 -7.03 9.65
C THR A 134 -3.11 -8.05 9.19
N LYS A 135 -4.38 -7.67 9.31
CA LYS A 135 -5.52 -8.41 8.77
C LYS A 135 -6.38 -7.46 7.94
N ARG A 136 -6.88 -7.95 6.82
CA ARG A 136 -7.94 -7.26 6.08
C ARG A 136 -9.29 -7.69 6.66
N ARG A 137 -10.17 -6.73 6.83
CA ARG A 137 -11.57 -7.00 7.21
C ARG A 137 -12.49 -6.43 6.14
N PRO A 138 -13.53 -7.16 5.73
CA PRO A 138 -14.61 -6.61 4.91
C PRO A 138 -15.32 -5.49 5.68
N PRO A 139 -16.12 -4.68 5.01
CA PRO A 139 -16.94 -3.65 5.65
C PRO A 139 -17.94 -4.23 6.62
#